data_070cb59b46acc7f72af78dff5c152449
#
_entry.id   070cb59b46acc7f72af78dff5c152449
#
_cell.length_a   1.000
_cell.length_b   1.000
_cell.length_c   1.000
_cell.angle_alpha   90.00
_cell.angle_beta   90.00
_cell.angle_gamma   90.00
#
_symmetry.space_group_name_H-M   'P 1'
#
loop_
_entity.id
_entity.type
_entity.pdbx_description
1 polymer ?
#
loop_
_entity_poly.entity_id
_entity_poly.type
_entity_poly.pdbx_seq_one_letter_code
_entity_poly.pdbx_strand_id
1 'polypeptide(L)'
;MITIYGQNDSGNCYKPRLLLAKLGIPFQHVETKSGPSGTTRTAVFIAKNPNGRVPLLEFDDGRRLAESGAMLLYFAEGTRLLPDDRYERGLAYQWMFFEQYSHEPYIAVRRALLV
;
A
#
# COMPACT_ATOMS: atom_id res chain seq x y z
N MET A 1 14.47 -9.82 4.13
CA MET A 1 13.96 -8.79 3.22
C MET A 1 12.45 -8.76 3.29
N ILE A 2 11.86 -7.58 3.45
CA ILE A 2 10.40 -7.46 3.47
C ILE A 2 9.80 -7.77 2.10
N THR A 3 8.56 -8.27 2.11
CA THR A 3 7.85 -8.64 0.89
C THR A 3 6.61 -7.78 0.73
N ILE A 4 6.39 -7.26 -0.49
CA ILE A 4 5.16 -6.58 -0.86
C ILE A 4 4.43 -7.46 -1.86
N TYR A 5 3.24 -7.90 -1.48
CA TYR A 5 2.30 -8.54 -2.40
C TYR A 5 1.49 -7.45 -3.06
N GLY A 6 1.58 -7.33 -4.37
CA GLY A 6 0.91 -6.23 -5.05
C GLY A 6 0.75 -6.48 -6.54
N GLN A 7 -0.15 -5.73 -7.14
CA GLN A 7 -0.38 -5.76 -8.58
C GLN A 7 0.42 -4.64 -9.23
N ASN A 8 1.19 -5.00 -10.24
CA ASN A 8 2.20 -4.11 -10.82
C ASN A 8 1.62 -2.80 -11.37
N ASP A 9 0.41 -2.83 -11.91
CA ASP A 9 -0.23 -1.65 -12.50
C ASP A 9 -1.18 -0.93 -11.55
N SER A 10 -1.23 -1.30 -10.28
CA SER A 10 -2.07 -0.64 -9.27
C SER A 10 -1.36 0.56 -8.66
N GLY A 11 -2.04 1.72 -8.64
CA GLY A 11 -1.53 2.92 -7.99
C GLY A 11 -1.36 2.74 -6.48
N ASN A 12 -2.30 2.06 -5.83
CA ASN A 12 -2.20 1.78 -4.40
C ASN A 12 -1.01 0.87 -4.07
N CYS A 13 -0.70 -0.07 -4.94
CA CYS A 13 0.45 -0.95 -4.76
C CYS A 13 1.77 -0.25 -5.08
N TYR A 14 1.74 0.75 -5.94
CA TYR A 14 2.92 1.54 -6.30
C TYR A 14 3.41 2.41 -5.14
N LYS A 15 2.48 2.96 -4.35
CA LYS A 15 2.82 3.90 -3.27
C LYS A 15 3.89 3.36 -2.29
N PRO A 16 3.71 2.19 -1.67
CA PRO A 16 4.74 1.69 -0.76
C PRO A 16 6.05 1.35 -1.46
N ARG A 17 6.01 0.84 -2.71
CA ARG A 17 7.23 0.56 -3.45
C ARG A 17 8.03 1.83 -3.70
N LEU A 18 7.35 2.92 -4.08
CA LEU A 18 8.00 4.20 -4.32
C LEU A 18 8.67 4.72 -3.04
N LEU A 19 7.95 4.66 -1.92
CA LEU A 19 8.50 5.14 -0.64
C LEU A 19 9.72 4.33 -0.22
N LEU A 20 9.65 3.01 -0.29
CA LEU A 20 10.79 2.16 0.07
C LEU A 20 11.99 2.44 -0.82
N ALA A 21 11.77 2.65 -2.11
CA ALA A 21 12.85 3.01 -3.04
C ALA A 21 13.47 4.35 -2.65
N LYS A 22 12.67 5.35 -2.31
CA LYS A 22 13.17 6.66 -1.87
C LYS A 22 13.96 6.59 -0.57
N LEU A 23 13.59 5.70 0.33
CA LEU A 23 14.28 5.50 1.61
C LEU A 23 15.46 4.54 1.51
N GLY A 24 15.66 3.91 0.36
CA GLY A 24 16.75 2.94 0.19
C GLY A 24 16.54 1.64 0.96
N ILE A 25 15.28 1.29 1.26
CA ILE A 25 14.95 0.06 1.98
C ILE A 25 14.69 -1.05 0.96
N PRO A 26 15.47 -2.15 1.00
CA PRO A 26 15.29 -3.24 0.05
C PRO A 26 13.99 -4.02 0.33
N PHE A 27 13.34 -4.47 -0.72
CA PHE A 27 12.11 -5.24 -0.62
C PHE A 27 12.00 -6.21 -1.80
N GLN A 28 11.18 -7.23 -1.60
CA GLN A 28 10.81 -8.18 -2.66
C GLN A 28 9.37 -7.90 -3.06
N HIS A 29 9.12 -7.84 -4.37
CA HIS A 29 7.76 -7.68 -4.90
C HIS A 29 7.27 -9.02 -5.41
N VAL A 30 6.09 -9.44 -4.94
CA VAL A 30 5.41 -10.65 -5.42
C VAL A 30 4.15 -10.22 -6.14
N GLU A 31 4.12 -10.44 -7.46
CA GLU A 31 2.95 -10.08 -8.27
C GLU A 31 1.72 -10.82 -7.78
N THR A 32 0.67 -10.07 -7.46
CA THR A 32 -0.56 -10.61 -6.89
C THR A 32 -1.74 -9.89 -7.52
N LYS A 33 -2.47 -10.59 -8.37
CA LYS A 33 -3.60 -9.99 -9.09
C LYS A 33 -4.85 -9.95 -8.23
N SER A 34 -5.51 -8.80 -8.23
CA SER A 34 -6.80 -8.61 -7.60
C SER A 34 -7.92 -9.03 -8.55
N GLY A 35 -9.16 -9.09 -8.00
CA GLY A 35 -10.34 -9.40 -8.79
C GLY A 35 -10.76 -10.86 -8.70
N PRO A 36 -11.91 -11.21 -9.30
CA PRO A 36 -12.52 -12.55 -9.16
C PRO A 36 -11.63 -13.68 -9.65
N SER A 37 -10.84 -13.46 -10.68
CA SER A 37 -9.93 -14.45 -11.24
C SER A 37 -8.52 -14.37 -10.67
N GLY A 38 -8.28 -13.45 -9.72
CA GLY A 38 -6.95 -13.21 -9.16
C GLY A 38 -6.68 -14.04 -7.92
N THR A 39 -5.42 -14.00 -7.49
CA THR A 39 -4.95 -14.78 -6.32
C THR A 39 -5.41 -14.19 -4.99
N THR A 40 -5.91 -12.94 -4.97
CA THR A 40 -6.38 -12.31 -3.73
C THR A 40 -7.61 -12.97 -3.13
N ARG A 41 -8.29 -13.82 -3.88
CA ARG A 41 -9.47 -14.56 -3.42
C ARG A 41 -9.16 -16.00 -3.04
N THR A 42 -7.94 -16.44 -3.17
CA THR A 42 -7.52 -17.78 -2.75
C THR A 42 -7.49 -17.89 -1.23
N ALA A 43 -7.68 -19.12 -0.72
CA ALA A 43 -7.62 -19.37 0.72
C ALA A 43 -6.25 -19.00 1.30
N VAL A 44 -5.18 -19.22 0.54
CA VAL A 44 -3.81 -18.89 0.96
C VAL A 44 -3.67 -17.38 1.17
N PHE A 45 -4.13 -16.58 0.22
CA PHE A 45 -4.02 -15.12 0.36
C PHE A 45 -4.96 -14.57 1.43
N ILE A 46 -6.20 -15.07 1.50
CA ILE A 46 -7.16 -14.64 2.52
C ILE A 46 -6.64 -14.92 3.93
N ALA A 47 -5.89 -16.00 4.11
CA ALA A 47 -5.25 -16.29 5.40
C ALA A 47 -4.21 -15.22 5.76
N LYS A 48 -3.55 -14.62 4.76
CA LYS A 48 -2.59 -13.53 4.97
C LYS A 48 -3.28 -12.18 5.15
N ASN A 49 -4.33 -11.92 4.39
CA ASN A 49 -5.10 -10.67 4.47
C ASN A 49 -6.58 -11.00 4.30
N PRO A 50 -7.35 -11.03 5.40
CA PRO A 50 -8.78 -11.36 5.34
C PRO A 50 -9.60 -10.47 4.43
N ASN A 51 -9.19 -9.21 4.23
CA ASN A 51 -9.88 -8.28 3.35
C ASN A 51 -9.66 -8.61 1.85
N GLY A 52 -8.70 -9.47 1.54
CA GLY A 52 -8.48 -9.93 0.17
C GLY A 52 -8.07 -8.83 -0.79
N ARG A 53 -7.29 -7.86 -0.33
CA ARG A 53 -6.84 -6.71 -1.13
C ARG A 53 -5.33 -6.59 -1.15
N VAL A 54 -4.82 -5.92 -2.15
CA VAL A 54 -3.42 -5.56 -2.30
C VAL A 54 -3.28 -4.04 -2.23
N PRO A 55 -2.14 -3.50 -1.77
CA PRO A 55 -0.93 -4.19 -1.37
C PRO A 55 -1.03 -4.82 0.01
N LEU A 56 -0.20 -5.83 0.26
CA LEU A 56 0.00 -6.42 1.58
C LEU A 56 1.50 -6.48 1.84
N LEU A 57 1.92 -6.01 3.00
CA LEU A 57 3.31 -6.04 3.44
C LEU A 57 3.52 -7.20 4.39
N GLU A 58 4.59 -7.97 4.18
CA GLU A 58 4.98 -9.05 5.08
C GLU A 58 6.43 -8.83 5.53
N PHE A 59 6.63 -8.81 6.84
CA PHE A 59 7.94 -8.67 7.45
C PHE A 59 8.63 -10.03 7.56
N ASP A 60 9.94 -10.02 7.78
CA ASP A 60 10.74 -11.24 7.87
C ASP A 60 10.31 -12.15 9.03
N ASP A 61 9.74 -11.58 10.08
CA ASP A 61 9.25 -12.34 11.24
C ASP A 61 7.82 -12.88 11.05
N GLY A 62 7.23 -12.69 9.86
CA GLY A 62 5.90 -13.18 9.54
C GLY A 62 4.76 -12.22 9.88
N ARG A 63 5.04 -11.11 10.57
CA ARG A 63 4.01 -10.10 10.81
C ARG A 63 3.64 -9.41 9.51
N ARG A 64 2.40 -8.95 9.42
CA ARG A 64 1.86 -8.34 8.21
C ARG A 64 1.23 -7.01 8.49
N LEU A 65 1.20 -6.15 7.47
CA LEU A 65 0.54 -4.85 7.54
C LEU A 65 -0.24 -4.64 6.24
N ALA A 66 -1.52 -4.38 6.36
CA ALA A 66 -2.39 -4.05 5.24
C ALA A 66 -2.63 -2.53 5.18
N GLU A 67 -3.24 -2.07 4.11
CA GLU A 67 -3.53 -0.66 3.79
C GLU A 67 -2.30 0.12 3.36
N SER A 68 -2.34 0.60 2.12
CA SER A 68 -1.20 1.34 1.55
C SER A 68 -0.85 2.59 2.35
N GLY A 69 -1.87 3.31 2.87
CA GLY A 69 -1.65 4.49 3.71
C GLY A 69 -0.93 4.17 5.01
N ALA A 70 -1.29 3.04 5.64
CA ALA A 70 -0.62 2.59 6.86
C ALA A 70 0.85 2.24 6.59
N MET A 71 1.13 1.63 5.45
CA MET A 71 2.49 1.32 5.04
C MET A 71 3.32 2.59 4.86
N LEU A 72 2.74 3.62 4.22
CA LEU A 72 3.42 4.88 4.03
C LEU A 72 3.79 5.52 5.37
N LEU A 73 2.85 5.58 6.30
CA LEU A 73 3.10 6.17 7.61
C LEU A 73 4.11 5.36 8.42
N TYR A 74 4.02 4.04 8.34
CA TYR A 74 4.94 3.15 9.05
C TYR A 74 6.40 3.41 8.65
N PHE A 75 6.68 3.48 7.36
CA PHE A 75 8.05 3.67 6.89
C PHE A 75 8.50 5.12 6.92
N ALA A 76 7.59 6.08 6.79
CA ALA A 76 7.94 7.50 6.78
C ALA A 76 8.24 8.05 8.18
N GLU A 77 7.76 7.38 9.23
CA GLU A 77 7.97 7.83 10.61
C GLU A 77 9.46 7.93 10.90
N GLY A 78 9.85 9.08 11.49
CA GLY A 78 11.26 9.32 11.81
C GLY A 78 12.14 9.68 10.62
N THR A 79 11.57 9.85 9.44
CA THR A 79 12.31 10.25 8.23
C THR A 79 11.94 11.67 7.82
N ARG A 80 12.73 12.23 6.90
CA ARG A 80 12.46 13.57 6.32
C ARG A 80 11.17 13.64 5.51
N LEU A 81 10.54 12.51 5.21
CA LEU A 81 9.34 12.45 4.37
C LEU A 81 8.06 12.60 5.16
N LEU A 82 8.13 12.65 6.50
CA LEU A 82 6.99 12.93 7.35
C LEU A 82 7.39 14.01 8.36
N PRO A 83 6.65 15.14 8.42
CA PRO A 83 6.98 16.21 9.33
C PRO A 83 6.91 15.79 10.80
N ASP A 84 7.79 16.37 11.65
CA ASP A 84 7.76 16.14 13.08
C ASP A 84 6.71 17.00 13.79
N ASP A 85 6.47 18.20 13.28
CA ASP A 85 5.49 19.11 13.84
C ASP A 85 4.08 18.50 13.77
N ARG A 86 3.36 18.54 14.87
CA ARG A 86 2.04 17.90 14.98
C ARG A 86 1.03 18.43 13.96
N TYR A 87 1.01 19.75 13.77
CA TYR A 87 0.09 20.36 12.80
C TYR A 87 0.43 19.97 11.37
N GLU A 88 1.72 20.06 11.02
CA GLU A 88 2.19 19.67 9.69
C GLU A 88 1.92 18.19 9.43
N ARG A 89 2.09 17.33 10.44
CA ARG A 89 1.74 15.91 10.33
C ARG A 89 0.23 15.75 10.10
N GLY A 90 -0.58 16.55 10.79
CA GLY A 90 -2.03 16.55 10.59
C GLY A 90 -2.40 16.89 9.15
N LEU A 91 -1.73 17.87 8.55
CA LEU A 91 -1.96 18.21 7.14
C LEU A 91 -1.56 17.05 6.22
N ALA A 92 -0.46 16.37 6.51
CA ALA A 92 -0.04 15.19 5.74
C ALA A 92 -1.13 14.10 5.80
N TYR A 93 -1.65 13.83 6.99
CA TYR A 93 -2.75 12.85 7.16
C TYR A 93 -4.00 13.28 6.39
N GLN A 94 -4.34 14.57 6.45
CA GLN A 94 -5.48 15.11 5.74
C GLN A 94 -5.40 14.80 4.24
N TRP A 95 -4.25 15.05 3.64
CA TRP A 95 -4.06 14.80 2.20
C TRP A 95 -4.04 13.32 1.87
N MET A 96 -3.52 12.48 2.76
CA MET A 96 -3.53 11.02 2.58
C MET A 96 -4.97 10.48 2.58
N PHE A 97 -5.79 10.93 3.54
CA PHE A 97 -7.20 10.52 3.58
C PHE A 97 -7.99 11.09 2.41
N PHE A 98 -7.71 12.33 2.02
CA PHE A 98 -8.32 12.92 0.82
C PHE A 98 -8.00 12.07 -0.41
N GLU A 99 -6.74 11.70 -0.60
CA GLU A 99 -6.34 10.89 -1.75
C GLU A 99 -7.12 9.57 -1.77
N GLN A 100 -7.17 8.86 -0.66
CA GLN A 100 -7.76 7.52 -0.61
C GLN A 100 -9.28 7.54 -0.74
N TYR A 101 -9.93 8.57 -0.23
CA TYR A 101 -11.40 8.65 -0.22
C TYR A 101 -11.97 9.48 -1.37
N SER A 102 -11.32 10.57 -1.75
CA SER A 102 -11.88 11.54 -2.70
C SER A 102 -11.17 11.56 -4.05
N HIS A 103 -9.98 10.99 -4.17
CA HIS A 103 -9.23 10.96 -5.42
C HIS A 103 -9.16 9.55 -6.02
N GLU A 104 -8.70 8.58 -5.25
CA GLU A 104 -8.51 7.21 -5.72
C GLU A 104 -9.79 6.58 -6.26
N PRO A 105 -10.96 6.67 -5.58
CA PRO A 105 -12.19 6.05 -6.09
C PRO A 105 -12.67 6.64 -7.42
N TYR A 106 -12.39 7.90 -7.65
CA TYR A 106 -12.87 8.60 -8.86
C TYR A 106 -11.88 8.54 -10.03
N ILE A 107 -10.60 8.31 -9.77
CA ILE A 107 -9.57 8.29 -10.79
C ILE A 107 -9.06 6.86 -11.02
N ALA A 108 -8.52 6.21 -10.00
CA ALA A 108 -7.89 4.89 -10.16
C ALA A 108 -8.92 3.79 -10.40
N VAL A 109 -10.01 3.77 -9.65
CA VAL A 109 -11.07 2.78 -9.83
C VAL A 109 -11.75 2.98 -11.19
N ARG A 110 -12.05 4.21 -11.54
CA ARG A 110 -12.66 4.50 -12.85
C ARG A 110 -11.74 4.02 -13.99
N ARG A 111 -10.45 4.31 -13.90
CA ARG A 111 -9.48 3.83 -14.88
C ARG A 111 -9.52 2.31 -14.99
N ALA A 112 -9.51 1.61 -13.86
CA ALA A 112 -9.55 0.15 -13.83
C ALA A 112 -10.83 -0.42 -14.47
N LEU A 113 -11.95 0.28 -14.33
CA LEU A 113 -13.23 -0.15 -14.92
C LEU A 113 -13.29 0.11 -16.43
N LEU A 114 -12.47 1.02 -16.95
CA LEU A 114 -12.46 1.38 -18.36
C LEU A 114 -11.45 0.60 -19.20
N VAL A 115 -10.52 -0.08 -18.56
CA VAL A 115 -9.52 -0.91 -19.22
C VAL A 115 -9.73 -2.37 -18.88
#